data_211746d5d593e2bdbffe2eb840157cee
#
_entry.id   211746d5d593e2bdbffe2eb840157cee
#
_cell.length_a   1.000
_cell.length_b   1.000
_cell.length_c   1.000
_cell.angle_alpha   90.00
_cell.angle_beta   90.00
_cell.angle_gamma   90.00
#
_symmetry.space_group_name_H-M   'P 1'
#
loop_
_entity.id
_entity.type
_entity.pdbx_description
1 polymer ?
#
loop_
_entity_poly.entity_id
_entity_poly.type
_entity_poly.pdbx_seq_one_letter_code
_entity_poly.pdbx_strand_id
1 'polypeptide(L)'
;RQMCIRDRGMAPAVAAYYTALAKEAGATVKRVHPNKLRLMTGTESHQGVAAFASEIEYVTVDDLMAAAKDKGEAPFLVLSDGIEDPHNLGAVMRSALLCGAHGIVIPKRGGASVTPTVIKSSAGAAERLPVARVANIGETIRRLKDQGVFVYCADMDGVSLRRNNLTGPIALVLGSEGSGVSQLVKKLCDGVVRLDMAAPGTGVDSYNVSVAAGIILYEIQSQRAAQQA
;
A
#
# COMPACT_ATOMS: atom_id res chain seq x y z
N ARG A 1 8.50 1.84 -21.94
CA ARG A 1 9.00 2.77 -20.90
C ARG A 1 9.75 3.90 -21.57
N GLN A 2 9.47 5.15 -21.22
CA GLN A 2 10.16 6.32 -21.76
C GLN A 2 10.42 7.31 -20.61
N MET A 3 11.63 7.90 -20.58
CA MET A 3 11.97 9.00 -19.67
C MET A 3 12.25 10.28 -20.47
N CYS A 4 11.71 11.40 -20.03
CA CYS A 4 12.03 12.71 -20.55
C CYS A 4 12.79 13.52 -19.51
N ILE A 5 13.92 14.11 -19.89
CA ILE A 5 14.77 14.93 -19.04
C ILE A 5 14.84 16.34 -19.63
N ARG A 6 14.90 17.35 -18.77
CA ARG A 6 15.04 18.75 -19.17
C ARG A 6 16.35 18.96 -19.93
N ASP A 7 16.28 19.65 -21.08
CA ASP A 7 17.41 19.91 -21.96
C ASP A 7 18.41 20.96 -21.39
N ARG A 8 17.92 21.91 -20.57
CA ARG A 8 18.71 22.99 -19.97
C ARG A 8 18.41 23.16 -18.49
N GLY A 9 19.44 23.56 -17.70
CA GLY A 9 19.28 23.95 -16.29
C GLY A 9 19.18 22.76 -15.30
N MET A 10 19.50 21.54 -15.71
CA MET A 10 19.79 20.43 -14.82
C MET A 10 21.29 20.25 -14.69
N ALA A 11 21.79 20.00 -13.48
CA ALA A 11 23.21 19.72 -13.28
C ALA A 11 23.63 18.47 -14.07
N PRO A 12 24.78 18.49 -14.78
CA PRO A 12 25.21 17.36 -15.63
C PRO A 12 25.27 16.02 -14.88
N ALA A 13 25.73 16.01 -13.64
CA ALA A 13 25.79 14.81 -12.80
C ALA A 13 24.41 14.21 -12.52
N VAL A 14 23.39 15.05 -12.26
CA VAL A 14 22.00 14.63 -12.02
C VAL A 14 21.39 14.07 -13.30
N ALA A 15 21.64 14.72 -14.45
CA ALA A 15 21.16 14.24 -15.74
C ALA A 15 21.81 12.89 -16.11
N ALA A 16 23.12 12.71 -15.83
CA ALA A 16 23.83 11.46 -16.04
C ALA A 16 23.27 10.34 -15.15
N TYR A 17 23.01 10.61 -13.89
CA TYR A 17 22.43 9.66 -12.94
C TYR A 17 21.07 9.15 -13.42
N TYR A 18 20.11 10.04 -13.75
CA TYR A 18 18.81 9.61 -14.26
C TYR A 18 18.90 8.90 -15.62
N THR A 19 19.85 9.31 -16.47
CA THR A 19 20.07 8.63 -17.76
C THR A 19 20.56 7.20 -17.56
N ALA A 20 21.46 6.96 -16.59
CA ALA A 20 21.94 5.63 -16.26
C ALA A 20 20.81 4.75 -15.72
N LEU A 21 20.04 5.23 -14.74
CA LEU A 21 18.87 4.53 -14.20
C LEU A 21 17.84 4.17 -15.29
N ALA A 22 17.57 5.11 -16.20
CA ALA A 22 16.63 4.87 -17.28
C ALA A 22 17.11 3.76 -18.24
N LYS A 23 18.40 3.75 -18.57
CA LYS A 23 19.02 2.73 -19.42
C LYS A 23 18.97 1.35 -18.76
N GLU A 24 19.30 1.28 -17.47
CA GLU A 24 19.21 0.06 -16.67
C GLU A 24 17.77 -0.50 -16.64
N ALA A 25 16.77 0.37 -16.53
CA ALA A 25 15.35 0.03 -16.62
C ALA A 25 14.85 -0.25 -18.05
N GLY A 26 15.71 -0.24 -19.07
CA GLY A 26 15.35 -0.44 -20.47
C GLY A 26 14.48 0.68 -21.05
N ALA A 27 14.55 1.90 -20.48
CA ALA A 27 13.76 3.04 -20.92
C ALA A 27 14.51 3.90 -21.94
N THR A 28 13.79 4.41 -22.94
CA THR A 28 14.33 5.41 -23.87
C THR A 28 14.38 6.78 -23.21
N VAL A 29 15.55 7.44 -23.24
CA VAL A 29 15.73 8.79 -22.69
C VAL A 29 15.61 9.83 -23.79
N LYS A 30 14.77 10.86 -23.58
CA LYS A 30 14.63 12.02 -24.48
C LYS A 30 14.89 13.30 -23.71
N ARG A 31 15.68 14.21 -24.29
CA ARG A 31 15.85 15.58 -23.79
C ARG A 31 14.74 16.46 -24.35
N VAL A 32 14.08 17.20 -23.49
CA VAL A 32 12.90 18.01 -23.85
C VAL A 32 12.94 19.39 -23.17
N HIS A 33 12.32 20.37 -23.78
CA HIS A 33 12.15 21.70 -23.20
C HIS A 33 11.31 21.67 -21.91
N PRO A 34 11.58 22.51 -20.89
CA PRO A 34 10.83 22.54 -19.63
C PRO A 34 9.30 22.62 -19.79
N ASN A 35 8.83 23.44 -20.75
CA ASN A 35 7.39 23.54 -21.04
C ASN A 35 6.75 22.20 -21.45
N LYS A 36 7.50 21.34 -22.15
CA LYS A 36 7.02 20.01 -22.51
C LYS A 36 6.89 19.11 -21.30
N LEU A 37 7.85 19.19 -20.35
CA LEU A 37 7.75 18.47 -19.08
C LEU A 37 6.52 18.91 -18.29
N ARG A 38 6.26 20.22 -18.19
CA ARG A 38 5.06 20.75 -17.55
C ARG A 38 3.77 20.20 -18.16
N LEU A 39 3.67 20.18 -19.48
CA LEU A 39 2.52 19.61 -20.19
C LEU A 39 2.36 18.11 -19.93
N MET A 40 3.47 17.38 -19.82
CA MET A 40 3.46 15.93 -19.58
C MET A 40 3.12 15.56 -18.15
N THR A 41 3.53 16.36 -17.17
CA THR A 41 3.38 16.07 -15.74
C THR A 41 2.19 16.79 -15.11
N GLY A 42 1.61 17.79 -15.79
CA GLY A 42 0.56 18.63 -15.23
C GLY A 42 1.00 19.52 -14.05
N THR A 43 2.31 19.62 -13.78
CA THR A 43 2.86 20.37 -12.64
C THR A 43 4.16 21.08 -12.98
N GLU A 44 4.42 22.20 -12.30
CA GLU A 44 5.70 22.91 -12.33
C GLU A 44 6.77 22.20 -11.46
N SER A 45 6.33 21.39 -10.49
CA SER A 45 7.21 20.72 -9.52
C SER A 45 7.83 19.41 -10.04
N HIS A 46 8.00 19.27 -11.35
CA HIS A 46 8.52 18.06 -12.00
C HIS A 46 10.04 17.85 -11.82
N GLN A 47 10.75 18.78 -11.17
CA GLN A 47 12.21 18.71 -10.91
C GLN A 47 13.09 18.40 -12.13
N GLY A 48 12.58 18.64 -13.34
CA GLY A 48 13.30 18.44 -14.59
C GLY A 48 13.24 17.03 -15.18
N VAL A 49 12.43 16.13 -14.63
CA VAL A 49 12.29 14.75 -15.09
C VAL A 49 10.82 14.36 -15.19
N ALA A 50 10.46 13.62 -16.23
CA ALA A 50 9.18 12.91 -16.35
C ALA A 50 9.42 11.50 -16.90
N ALA A 51 8.83 10.50 -16.29
CA ALA A 51 8.93 9.12 -16.74
C ALA A 51 7.54 8.58 -17.08
N PHE A 52 7.41 7.93 -18.24
CA PHE A 52 6.28 7.08 -18.57
C PHE A 52 6.65 5.65 -18.24
N ALA A 53 6.00 5.10 -17.22
CA ALA A 53 6.09 3.69 -16.89
C ALA A 53 4.85 2.97 -17.39
N SER A 54 4.98 1.67 -17.65
CA SER A 54 3.79 0.79 -17.77
C SER A 54 3.03 0.80 -16.43
N GLU A 55 1.73 0.58 -16.49
CA GLU A 55 0.95 0.27 -15.30
C GLU A 55 1.61 -0.89 -14.54
N ILE A 56 1.44 -0.91 -13.21
CA ILE A 56 1.90 -2.05 -12.41
C ILE A 56 1.17 -3.32 -12.87
N GLU A 57 1.83 -4.44 -12.86
CA GLU A 57 1.18 -5.73 -13.06
C GLU A 57 0.44 -6.11 -11.78
N TYR A 58 -0.87 -6.31 -11.92
CA TYR A 58 -1.68 -6.85 -10.84
C TYR A 58 -1.55 -8.38 -10.81
N VAL A 59 -1.38 -8.91 -9.62
CA VAL A 59 -1.31 -10.35 -9.36
C VAL A 59 -2.63 -10.89 -8.81
N THR A 60 -2.74 -12.20 -8.66
CA THR A 60 -3.87 -12.83 -7.97
C THR A 60 -3.62 -12.91 -6.46
N VAL A 61 -4.67 -13.15 -5.67
CA VAL A 61 -4.54 -13.41 -4.23
C VAL A 61 -3.74 -14.68 -3.97
N ASP A 62 -3.88 -15.67 -4.84
CA ASP A 62 -3.13 -16.94 -4.75
C ASP A 62 -1.62 -16.71 -4.98
N ASP A 63 -1.23 -15.78 -5.85
CA ASP A 63 0.17 -15.38 -6.02
C ASP A 63 0.73 -14.73 -4.76
N LEU A 64 -0.08 -13.93 -4.02
CA LEU A 64 0.33 -13.34 -2.74
C LEU A 64 0.57 -14.44 -1.69
N MET A 65 -0.30 -15.44 -1.64
CA MET A 65 -0.17 -16.58 -0.74
C MET A 65 1.05 -17.45 -1.09
N ALA A 66 1.29 -17.66 -2.38
CA ALA A 66 2.46 -18.38 -2.88
C ALA A 66 3.76 -17.66 -2.52
N ALA A 67 3.81 -16.33 -2.66
CA ALA A 67 4.98 -15.52 -2.29
C ALA A 67 5.36 -15.65 -0.80
N ALA A 68 4.39 -15.78 0.10
CA ALA A 68 4.64 -16.06 1.52
C ALA A 68 5.21 -17.47 1.72
N LYS A 69 4.61 -18.46 1.06
CA LYS A 69 5.05 -19.85 1.13
C LYS A 69 6.47 -20.03 0.59
N ASP A 70 6.81 -19.39 -0.52
CA ASP A 70 8.15 -19.47 -1.14
C ASP A 70 9.24 -18.89 -0.24
N LYS A 71 8.89 -17.93 0.62
CA LYS A 71 9.78 -17.41 1.67
C LYS A 71 9.81 -18.26 2.93
N GLY A 72 8.96 -19.27 3.05
CA GLY A 72 8.81 -20.04 4.30
C GLY A 72 8.18 -19.23 5.44
N GLU A 73 7.43 -18.19 5.12
CA GLU A 73 6.85 -17.27 6.09
C GLU A 73 5.33 -17.45 6.19
N ALA A 74 4.77 -17.19 7.37
CA ALA A 74 3.33 -17.11 7.54
C ALA A 74 2.77 -15.93 6.72
N PRO A 75 1.68 -16.10 5.95
CA PRO A 75 1.10 -15.03 5.15
C PRO A 75 0.82 -13.77 5.99
N PHE A 76 1.16 -12.61 5.42
CA PHE A 76 0.84 -11.30 5.97
C PHE A 76 0.34 -10.40 4.84
N LEU A 77 -0.96 -10.15 4.82
CA LEU A 77 -1.63 -9.40 3.75
C LEU A 77 -2.32 -8.15 4.30
N VAL A 78 -2.48 -7.16 3.45
CA VAL A 78 -3.31 -5.97 3.73
C VAL A 78 -4.48 -5.95 2.75
N LEU A 79 -5.69 -5.72 3.22
CA LEU A 79 -6.89 -5.58 2.40
C LEU A 79 -7.43 -4.16 2.55
N SER A 80 -7.70 -3.49 1.44
CA SER A 80 -8.36 -2.17 1.41
C SER A 80 -9.85 -2.35 1.19
N ASP A 81 -10.67 -1.94 2.15
CA ASP A 81 -12.12 -1.87 2.03
C ASP A 81 -12.56 -0.41 1.86
N GLY A 82 -12.26 0.15 0.66
CA GLY A 82 -12.74 1.47 0.29
C GLY A 82 -11.83 2.65 0.64
N ILE A 83 -10.53 2.47 0.79
CA ILE A 83 -9.60 3.62 0.83
C ILE A 83 -9.67 4.35 -0.51
N GLU A 84 -10.15 5.59 -0.52
CA GLU A 84 -10.39 6.37 -1.74
C GLU A 84 -9.25 7.35 -2.05
N ASP A 85 -8.60 7.91 -1.02
CA ASP A 85 -7.49 8.83 -1.21
C ASP A 85 -6.22 8.10 -1.68
N PRO A 86 -5.69 8.43 -2.87
CA PRO A 86 -4.46 7.84 -3.38
C PRO A 86 -3.22 8.15 -2.50
N HIS A 87 -3.22 9.24 -1.74
CA HIS A 87 -2.13 9.53 -0.81
C HIS A 87 -2.14 8.57 0.37
N ASN A 88 -3.31 8.27 0.93
CA ASN A 88 -3.46 7.30 2.00
C ASN A 88 -3.13 5.88 1.51
N LEU A 89 -3.63 5.47 0.34
CA LEU A 89 -3.28 4.17 -0.22
C LEU A 89 -1.77 4.03 -0.40
N GLY A 90 -1.09 5.04 -0.95
CA GLY A 90 0.36 5.02 -1.14
C GLY A 90 1.13 4.93 0.19
N ALA A 91 0.70 5.68 1.21
CA ALA A 91 1.31 5.62 2.54
C ALA A 91 1.11 4.25 3.21
N VAL A 92 -0.09 3.64 3.07
CA VAL A 92 -0.37 2.27 3.53
C VAL A 92 0.54 1.27 2.83
N MET A 93 0.68 1.34 1.50
CA MET A 93 1.54 0.44 0.74
C MET A 93 3.01 0.55 1.18
N ARG A 94 3.48 1.77 1.47
CA ARG A 94 4.83 1.98 1.98
C ARG A 94 5.03 1.32 3.34
N SER A 95 4.11 1.53 4.26
CA SER A 95 4.15 0.90 5.59
C SER A 95 4.06 -0.62 5.50
N ALA A 96 3.16 -1.14 4.66
CA ALA A 96 2.99 -2.58 4.44
C ALA A 96 4.27 -3.24 3.92
N LEU A 97 4.92 -2.64 2.91
CA LEU A 97 6.20 -3.14 2.39
C LEU A 97 7.28 -3.17 3.48
N LEU A 98 7.44 -2.06 4.23
CA LEU A 98 8.46 -1.94 5.26
C LEU A 98 8.22 -2.84 6.46
N CYS A 99 6.97 -3.18 6.76
CA CYS A 99 6.60 -4.12 7.82
C CYS A 99 6.58 -5.59 7.35
N GLY A 100 7.00 -5.88 6.11
CA GLY A 100 7.14 -7.24 5.60
C GLY A 100 5.82 -7.89 5.14
N ALA A 101 4.80 -7.10 4.78
CA ALA A 101 3.60 -7.66 4.15
C ALA A 101 3.95 -8.27 2.78
N HIS A 102 3.34 -9.41 2.46
CA HIS A 102 3.54 -10.13 1.21
C HIS A 102 2.78 -9.51 0.04
N GLY A 103 1.81 -8.65 0.33
CA GLY A 103 1.08 -7.90 -0.67
C GLY A 103 -0.13 -7.17 -0.12
N ILE A 104 -0.75 -6.39 -1.01
CA ILE A 104 -1.98 -5.67 -0.72
C ILE A 104 -3.07 -6.07 -1.71
N VAL A 105 -4.30 -6.21 -1.20
CA VAL A 105 -5.50 -6.47 -1.99
C VAL A 105 -6.35 -5.20 -2.03
N ILE A 106 -6.68 -4.75 -3.23
CA ILE A 106 -7.54 -3.59 -3.45
C ILE A 106 -8.79 -3.96 -4.25
N PRO A 107 -9.93 -3.26 -4.06
CA PRO A 107 -11.13 -3.53 -4.84
C PRO A 107 -10.98 -3.02 -6.29
N LYS A 108 -11.66 -3.66 -7.24
CA LYS A 108 -11.76 -3.17 -8.62
C LYS A 108 -12.59 -1.88 -8.74
N ARG A 109 -13.52 -1.65 -7.80
CA ARG A 109 -14.42 -0.49 -7.73
C ARG A 109 -14.62 -0.09 -6.27
N GLY A 110 -14.89 1.20 -6.02
CA GLY A 110 -15.15 1.71 -4.68
C GLY A 110 -13.88 1.86 -3.83
N GLY A 111 -12.77 2.23 -4.45
CA GLY A 111 -11.50 2.53 -3.80
C GLY A 111 -10.45 3.01 -4.79
N ALA A 112 -9.36 3.56 -4.27
CA ALA A 112 -8.24 4.01 -5.07
C ALA A 112 -7.58 2.84 -5.81
N SER A 113 -7.20 3.06 -7.06
CA SER A 113 -6.33 2.18 -7.84
C SER A 113 -4.89 2.69 -7.81
N VAL A 114 -3.92 1.86 -8.20
CA VAL A 114 -2.51 2.28 -8.24
C VAL A 114 -2.29 3.21 -9.42
N THR A 115 -2.37 4.50 -9.13
CA THR A 115 -2.15 5.62 -10.06
C THR A 115 -0.73 6.18 -9.89
N PRO A 116 -0.25 7.07 -10.79
CA PRO A 116 1.00 7.79 -10.59
C PRO A 116 1.08 8.53 -9.25
N THR A 117 -0.05 9.01 -8.72
CA THR A 117 -0.13 9.65 -7.40
C THR A 117 0.18 8.64 -6.29
N VAL A 118 -0.37 7.42 -6.36
CA VAL A 118 -0.06 6.33 -5.41
C VAL A 118 1.41 5.94 -5.48
N ILE A 119 1.97 5.79 -6.68
CA ILE A 119 3.39 5.47 -6.87
C ILE A 119 4.27 6.54 -6.20
N LYS A 120 3.94 7.82 -6.43
CA LYS A 120 4.68 8.95 -5.84
C LYS A 120 4.54 8.98 -4.30
N SER A 121 3.34 8.86 -3.77
CA SER A 121 3.08 8.92 -2.32
C SER A 121 3.63 7.70 -1.57
N SER A 122 3.71 6.55 -2.24
CA SER A 122 4.33 5.35 -1.69
C SER A 122 5.86 5.39 -1.68
N ALA A 123 6.51 6.42 -2.24
CA ALA A 123 7.95 6.49 -2.45
C ALA A 123 8.53 5.25 -3.17
N GLY A 124 7.80 4.72 -4.16
CA GLY A 124 8.17 3.56 -4.97
C GLY A 124 7.79 2.20 -4.34
N ALA A 125 7.17 2.17 -3.17
CA ALA A 125 6.73 0.90 -2.57
C ALA A 125 5.67 0.19 -3.43
N ALA A 126 4.81 0.94 -4.13
CA ALA A 126 3.80 0.40 -5.03
C ALA A 126 4.36 -0.40 -6.22
N GLU A 127 5.62 -0.20 -6.56
CA GLU A 127 6.32 -0.96 -7.62
C GLU A 127 6.97 -2.26 -7.10
N ARG A 128 7.02 -2.42 -5.78
CA ARG A 128 7.72 -3.53 -5.10
C ARG A 128 6.78 -4.42 -4.31
N LEU A 129 5.73 -3.86 -3.74
CA LEU A 129 4.70 -4.61 -3.02
C LEU A 129 3.73 -5.19 -4.02
N PRO A 130 3.58 -6.52 -4.13
CA PRO A 130 2.59 -7.13 -5.02
C PRO A 130 1.17 -6.65 -4.70
N VAL A 131 0.40 -6.34 -5.75
CA VAL A 131 -0.96 -5.80 -5.62
C VAL A 131 -1.95 -6.74 -6.32
N ALA A 132 -2.92 -7.26 -5.59
CA ALA A 132 -4.03 -8.00 -6.15
C ALA A 132 -5.27 -7.09 -6.29
N ARG A 133 -6.00 -7.21 -7.42
CA ARG A 133 -7.27 -6.50 -7.63
C ARG A 133 -8.42 -7.49 -7.66
N VAL A 134 -9.39 -7.31 -6.76
CA VAL A 134 -10.50 -8.22 -6.59
C VAL A 134 -11.86 -7.55 -6.85
N ALA A 135 -12.83 -8.33 -7.28
CA ALA A 135 -14.19 -7.83 -7.48
C ALA A 135 -14.92 -7.62 -6.16
N ASN A 136 -14.61 -8.43 -5.14
CA ASN A 136 -15.31 -8.45 -3.85
C ASN A 136 -14.35 -8.80 -2.71
N ILE A 137 -14.17 -7.86 -1.79
CA ILE A 137 -13.31 -8.03 -0.59
C ILE A 137 -13.87 -9.11 0.33
N GLY A 138 -15.20 -9.15 0.54
CA GLY A 138 -15.81 -10.15 1.42
C GLY A 138 -15.64 -11.58 0.93
N GLU A 139 -15.69 -11.82 -0.37
CA GLU A 139 -15.39 -13.14 -0.95
C GLU A 139 -13.90 -13.50 -0.78
N THR A 140 -13.04 -12.53 -0.96
CA THR A 140 -11.60 -12.70 -0.72
C THR A 140 -11.31 -13.07 0.74
N ILE A 141 -11.99 -12.43 1.69
CA ILE A 141 -11.88 -12.76 3.12
C ILE A 141 -12.25 -14.23 3.36
N ARG A 142 -13.40 -14.70 2.83
CA ARG A 142 -13.81 -16.09 2.99
C ARG A 142 -12.75 -17.06 2.47
N ARG A 143 -12.23 -16.82 1.25
CA ARG A 143 -11.16 -17.64 0.65
C ARG A 143 -9.87 -17.65 1.47
N LEU A 144 -9.46 -16.53 2.03
CA LEU A 144 -8.28 -16.45 2.90
C LEU A 144 -8.50 -17.24 4.20
N LYS A 145 -9.68 -17.15 4.80
CA LYS A 145 -10.05 -17.94 6.01
C LYS A 145 -10.05 -19.43 5.73
N ASP A 146 -10.57 -19.86 4.57
CA ASP A 146 -10.55 -21.27 4.14
C ASP A 146 -9.11 -21.79 3.96
N GLN A 147 -8.14 -20.88 3.73
CA GLN A 147 -6.70 -21.19 3.66
C GLN A 147 -5.97 -21.00 5.00
N GLY A 148 -6.70 -20.83 6.11
CA GLY A 148 -6.13 -20.71 7.45
C GLY A 148 -5.56 -19.33 7.80
N VAL A 149 -5.91 -18.28 7.05
CA VAL A 149 -5.51 -16.90 7.35
C VAL A 149 -6.53 -16.28 8.29
N PHE A 150 -6.09 -15.78 9.45
CA PHE A 150 -6.91 -15.00 10.35
C PHE A 150 -7.07 -13.57 9.84
N VAL A 151 -8.32 -13.09 9.74
CA VAL A 151 -8.63 -11.78 9.18
C VAL A 151 -9.08 -10.84 10.29
N TYR A 152 -8.31 -9.77 10.50
CA TYR A 152 -8.65 -8.72 11.44
C TYR A 152 -8.99 -7.44 10.67
N CYS A 153 -9.94 -6.66 11.19
CA CYS A 153 -10.18 -5.31 10.68
C CYS A 153 -9.87 -4.27 11.75
N ALA A 154 -9.43 -3.09 11.29
CA ALA A 154 -9.17 -1.95 12.15
C ALA A 154 -10.45 -1.12 12.32
N ASP A 155 -10.96 -1.03 13.56
CA ASP A 155 -12.14 -0.23 13.88
C ASP A 155 -12.13 0.18 15.35
N MET A 156 -12.86 1.26 15.70
CA MET A 156 -12.87 1.86 17.03
C MET A 156 -13.58 1.03 18.10
N ASP A 157 -14.49 0.15 17.72
CA ASP A 157 -15.21 -0.73 18.64
C ASP A 157 -14.52 -2.08 18.90
N GLY A 158 -13.28 -2.23 18.41
CA GLY A 158 -12.49 -3.43 18.55
C GLY A 158 -11.84 -3.61 19.92
N VAL A 159 -11.14 -4.74 20.06
CA VAL A 159 -10.25 -5.03 21.20
C VAL A 159 -8.94 -4.27 20.99
N SER A 160 -8.35 -3.75 22.09
CA SER A 160 -7.04 -3.08 22.04
C SER A 160 -6.03 -3.91 21.26
N LEU A 161 -5.31 -3.27 20.34
CA LEU A 161 -4.34 -3.89 19.44
C LEU A 161 -3.38 -4.84 20.19
N ARG A 162 -2.85 -4.38 21.33
CA ARG A 162 -1.86 -5.12 22.15
C ARG A 162 -2.41 -6.37 22.84
N ARG A 163 -3.73 -6.56 22.87
CA ARG A 163 -4.38 -7.73 23.46
C ARG A 163 -4.67 -8.83 22.44
N ASN A 164 -4.33 -8.61 21.17
CA ASN A 164 -4.52 -9.58 20.11
C ASN A 164 -3.22 -10.32 19.82
N ASN A 165 -3.30 -11.62 19.54
CA ASN A 165 -2.20 -12.38 18.98
C ASN A 165 -2.21 -12.23 17.46
N LEU A 166 -1.20 -11.54 16.91
CA LEU A 166 -1.09 -11.20 15.50
C LEU A 166 0.12 -11.88 14.81
N THR A 167 0.60 -12.97 15.36
CA THR A 167 1.85 -13.61 14.95
C THR A 167 1.73 -14.62 13.83
N GLY A 168 0.55 -15.23 13.65
CA GLY A 168 0.29 -16.28 12.64
C GLY A 168 0.01 -15.75 11.23
N PRO A 169 -0.58 -16.59 10.35
CA PRO A 169 -1.12 -16.18 9.08
C PRO A 169 -2.19 -15.10 9.28
N ILE A 170 -1.99 -13.90 8.75
CA ILE A 170 -2.84 -12.75 9.06
C ILE A 170 -3.16 -11.91 7.82
N ALA A 171 -4.38 -11.39 7.75
CA ALA A 171 -4.79 -10.32 6.86
C ALA A 171 -5.39 -9.17 7.67
N LEU A 172 -4.91 -7.95 7.44
CA LEU A 172 -5.43 -6.72 8.05
C LEU A 172 -6.32 -5.99 7.06
N VAL A 173 -7.59 -5.77 7.41
CA VAL A 173 -8.54 -4.98 6.64
C VAL A 173 -8.55 -3.55 7.15
N LEU A 174 -8.38 -2.61 6.23
CA LEU A 174 -8.41 -1.17 6.47
C LEU A 174 -9.59 -0.57 5.71
N GLY A 175 -10.42 0.21 6.37
CA GLY A 175 -11.59 0.84 5.80
C GLY A 175 -11.32 2.22 5.21
N SER A 176 -12.39 2.87 4.72
CA SER A 176 -12.34 4.24 4.23
C SER A 176 -12.20 5.26 5.38
N GLU A 177 -11.76 6.47 5.03
CA GLU A 177 -11.52 7.55 5.99
C GLU A 177 -12.79 8.04 6.71
N GLY A 178 -13.93 7.95 6.05
CA GLY A 178 -15.20 8.46 6.60
C GLY A 178 -16.06 7.41 7.29
N SER A 179 -16.22 6.23 6.66
CA SER A 179 -17.12 5.17 7.13
C SER A 179 -16.43 3.99 7.79
N GLY A 180 -15.10 3.97 7.81
CA GLY A 180 -14.32 2.82 8.31
C GLY A 180 -14.51 1.58 7.45
N VAL A 181 -14.39 0.41 8.06
CA VAL A 181 -14.64 -0.88 7.41
C VAL A 181 -16.14 -1.11 7.28
N SER A 182 -16.61 -1.52 6.10
CA SER A 182 -18.03 -1.76 5.87
C SER A 182 -18.58 -2.85 6.81
N GLN A 183 -19.83 -2.70 7.26
CA GLN A 183 -20.45 -3.60 8.23
C GLN A 183 -20.48 -5.07 7.75
N LEU A 184 -20.62 -5.27 6.43
CA LEU A 184 -20.58 -6.60 5.84
C LEU A 184 -19.20 -7.22 5.96
N VAL A 185 -18.15 -6.47 5.62
CA VAL A 185 -16.76 -6.91 5.70
C VAL A 185 -16.36 -7.16 7.15
N LYS A 186 -16.72 -6.25 8.06
CA LYS A 186 -16.45 -6.36 9.49
C LYS A 186 -17.02 -7.67 10.10
N LYS A 187 -18.25 -8.05 9.72
CA LYS A 187 -18.88 -9.32 10.16
C LYS A 187 -18.17 -10.58 9.65
N LEU A 188 -17.39 -10.48 8.58
CA LEU A 188 -16.63 -11.60 8.03
C LEU A 188 -15.26 -11.77 8.68
N CYS A 189 -14.75 -10.72 9.33
CA CYS A 189 -13.46 -10.75 10.03
C CYS A 189 -13.52 -11.64 11.28
N ASP A 190 -12.40 -12.24 11.65
CA ASP A 190 -12.25 -13.06 12.86
C ASP A 190 -12.12 -12.19 14.11
N GLY A 191 -11.63 -10.96 13.95
CA GLY A 191 -11.51 -10.01 15.04
C GLY A 191 -11.48 -8.57 14.55
N VAL A 192 -11.71 -7.68 15.50
CA VAL A 192 -11.65 -6.22 15.30
C VAL A 192 -10.57 -5.68 16.23
N VAL A 193 -9.57 -5.00 15.69
CA VAL A 193 -8.49 -4.37 16.44
C VAL A 193 -8.70 -2.87 16.53
N ARG A 194 -8.46 -2.32 17.72
CA ARG A 194 -8.58 -0.89 18.02
C ARG A 194 -7.25 -0.32 18.45
N LEU A 195 -6.95 0.88 17.97
CA LEU A 195 -5.90 1.72 18.55
C LEU A 195 -6.46 2.48 19.74
N ASP A 196 -5.83 2.31 20.91
CA ASP A 196 -6.24 3.04 22.10
C ASP A 196 -5.85 4.52 21.96
N MET A 197 -6.79 5.40 22.31
CA MET A 197 -6.58 6.85 22.30
C MET A 197 -6.51 7.35 23.76
N ALA A 198 -5.49 8.17 24.05
CA ALA A 198 -5.28 8.71 25.38
C ALA A 198 -6.24 9.86 25.73
N ALA A 199 -6.82 10.52 24.73
CA ALA A 199 -7.67 11.70 24.89
C ALA A 199 -9.00 11.54 24.13
N PRO A 200 -9.91 10.66 24.58
CA PRO A 200 -11.24 10.54 23.98
C PRO A 200 -12.07 11.81 24.26
N GLY A 201 -12.98 12.13 23.35
CA GLY A 201 -13.92 13.26 23.52
C GLY A 201 -13.36 14.63 23.15
N THR A 202 -12.22 14.70 22.45
CA THR A 202 -11.63 15.97 21.97
C THR A 202 -12.25 16.46 20.66
N GLY A 203 -13.23 15.74 20.10
CA GLY A 203 -13.81 15.98 18.77
C GLY A 203 -12.98 15.38 17.64
N VAL A 204 -11.87 14.71 17.97
CA VAL A 204 -11.06 13.89 17.03
C VAL A 204 -11.19 12.44 17.50
N ASP A 205 -11.99 11.68 16.76
CA ASP A 205 -12.45 10.36 17.21
C ASP A 205 -11.72 9.20 16.50
N SER A 206 -10.76 9.48 15.62
CA SER A 206 -9.99 8.46 14.91
C SER A 206 -8.65 8.98 14.42
N TYR A 207 -7.70 8.07 14.22
CA TYR A 207 -6.47 8.33 13.47
C TYR A 207 -6.78 8.38 11.97
N ASN A 208 -5.98 9.15 11.21
CA ASN A 208 -5.95 9.00 9.76
C ASN A 208 -5.64 7.53 9.41
N VAL A 209 -6.29 7.00 8.37
CA VAL A 209 -6.20 5.57 8.01
C VAL A 209 -4.77 5.10 7.75
N SER A 210 -3.93 5.93 7.12
CA SER A 210 -2.54 5.56 6.84
C SER A 210 -1.68 5.57 8.09
N VAL A 211 -1.98 6.44 9.05
CA VAL A 211 -1.32 6.47 10.37
C VAL A 211 -1.73 5.25 11.19
N ALA A 212 -3.04 4.97 11.26
CA ALA A 212 -3.55 3.77 11.92
C ALA A 212 -2.93 2.50 11.33
N ALA A 213 -2.90 2.40 10.00
CA ALA A 213 -2.27 1.30 9.30
C ALA A 213 -0.79 1.14 9.69
N GLY A 214 -0.01 2.22 9.70
CA GLY A 214 1.41 2.18 10.08
C GLY A 214 1.62 1.63 11.49
N ILE A 215 0.81 2.06 12.45
CA ILE A 215 0.90 1.60 13.84
C ILE A 215 0.55 0.11 13.95
N ILE A 216 -0.56 -0.33 13.32
CA ILE A 216 -1.01 -1.73 13.40
C ILE A 216 -0.02 -2.66 12.68
N LEU A 217 0.44 -2.28 11.49
CA LEU A 217 1.39 -3.06 10.71
C LEU A 217 2.73 -3.22 11.46
N TYR A 218 3.20 -2.17 12.12
CA TYR A 218 4.41 -2.23 12.93
C TYR A 218 4.25 -3.15 14.15
N GLU A 219 3.10 -3.12 14.81
CA GLU A 219 2.80 -4.04 15.93
C GLU A 219 2.77 -5.49 15.45
N ILE A 220 2.11 -5.78 14.31
CA ILE A 220 2.11 -7.12 13.71
C ILE A 220 3.54 -7.57 13.44
N GLN A 221 4.37 -6.75 12.81
CA GLN A 221 5.77 -7.06 12.52
C GLN A 221 6.56 -7.28 13.82
N SER A 222 6.36 -6.44 14.84
CA SER A 222 7.04 -6.53 16.13
C SER A 222 6.71 -7.84 16.86
N GLN A 223 5.43 -8.24 16.91
CA GLN A 223 5.01 -9.51 17.50
C GLN A 223 5.60 -10.72 16.76
N ARG A 224 5.62 -10.67 15.42
CA ARG A 224 6.18 -11.76 14.59
C ARG A 224 7.70 -11.88 14.77
N ALA A 225 8.42 -10.76 14.85
CA ALA A 225 9.86 -10.76 15.09
C ALA A 225 10.21 -11.34 16.49
N ALA A 226 9.39 -11.04 17.50
CA ALA A 226 9.60 -11.58 18.85
C ALA A 226 9.38 -13.11 18.97
N GLN A 227 8.65 -13.72 18.03
CA GLN A 227 8.51 -15.19 17.99
C GLN A 227 9.70 -15.90 17.33
N GLN A 228 10.49 -15.18 16.54
CA GLN A 228 11.63 -15.75 15.82
C GLN A 228 12.95 -15.62 16.59
N ALA A 229 12.94 -14.83 17.66
CA ALA A 229 14.08 -14.60 18.54
C ALA A 229 14.10 -15.60 19.70
#